data_5e386ab104e925eedcce621e9f929528
#
_entry.id   5e386ab104e925eedcce621e9f929528
#
_cell.length_a   1.000
_cell.length_b   1.000
_cell.length_c   1.000
_cell.angle_alpha   90.00
_cell.angle_beta   90.00
_cell.angle_gamma   90.00
#
_symmetry.space_group_name_H-M   'P 1'
#
loop_
_entity.id
_entity.type
_entity.pdbx_description
1 polymer ?
#
loop_
_entity_poly.entity_id
_entity_poly.type
_entity_poly.pdbx_seq_one_letter_code
_entity_poly.pdbx_strand_id
1 'polypeptide(L)'
;MDTEILISEINIGDLLLVKSGDRVAVDACLMTDRATLDESVVTGESKPISKVRGDNLFAGSINVGDYFEAKAISNSENSTLFQIQKLVAEAQNDKSPLAYAVSRYAWITTIVALSGVIIVYLITQNILQAISFWIAVVPVVFAIIVPVATTIGIVLLAKQGVLVKNSTSLEHLTKASIFFFDKTGTITYGEPKIGDIIELNGSRNEILQLAASLETYSNHPLAIPILEEAKNQNIGTIPLKNVETHVGQGITAFKGATKVYLGNVDLLHAENISLDKDTERLVANWEKKGATPVFIGQNNAVIAVVILVDKLRAEAENLFSYLNNSGYRTIVLTGDRQEVAEAIVKDLPHTQVIANLLPTGKLEELEKKTREGKITVMVGDGINDAPVLAKADVGIAMGGKGVDLAINAADIVLLNNDISSIPSMIEISKKTFRIIKQDVLLASVIHAITAAFVLVGAVSLVQTTIVHEISSVLVLLNILRIFRLQKANKNITP
;
A
#
# COMPACT_ATOMS: atom_id res chain seq x y z
N MET A 1 17.14 -37.89 -2.43
CA MET A 1 17.32 -38.06 -0.97
C MET A 1 16.96 -36.70 -0.36
N ASP A 2 15.98 -36.70 0.52
CA ASP A 2 15.60 -35.48 1.23
C ASP A 2 16.71 -35.19 2.25
N THR A 3 17.19 -33.96 2.25
CA THR A 3 18.28 -33.52 3.12
C THR A 3 17.79 -32.32 3.93
N GLU A 4 17.98 -32.36 5.25
CA GLU A 4 17.71 -31.19 6.09
C GLU A 4 18.86 -30.20 5.94
N ILE A 5 18.53 -28.95 5.61
CA ILE A 5 19.48 -27.84 5.48
C ILE A 5 19.03 -26.65 6.32
N LEU A 6 19.94 -25.75 6.63
CA LEU A 6 19.58 -24.49 7.29
C LEU A 6 18.80 -23.58 6.34
N ILE A 7 17.86 -22.79 6.86
CA ILE A 7 17.09 -21.84 6.06
C ILE A 7 17.99 -20.87 5.29
N SER A 8 19.14 -20.51 5.86
CA SER A 8 20.15 -19.65 5.23
C SER A 8 20.86 -20.29 4.02
N GLU A 9 20.77 -21.60 3.86
CA GLU A 9 21.40 -22.35 2.76
C GLU A 9 20.45 -22.59 1.58
N ILE A 10 19.16 -22.24 1.74
CA ILE A 10 18.16 -22.40 0.67
C ILE A 10 18.47 -21.40 -0.44
N ASN A 11 18.56 -21.93 -1.67
CA ASN A 11 18.75 -21.16 -2.89
C ASN A 11 17.48 -21.11 -3.72
N ILE A 12 17.37 -20.06 -4.54
CA ILE A 12 16.28 -19.94 -5.51
C ILE A 12 16.32 -21.15 -6.46
N GLY A 13 15.19 -21.83 -6.58
CA GLY A 13 15.05 -23.02 -7.41
C GLY A 13 15.08 -24.34 -6.65
N ASP A 14 15.46 -24.35 -5.37
CA ASP A 14 15.43 -25.56 -4.54
C ASP A 14 14.01 -26.07 -4.35
N LEU A 15 13.85 -27.37 -4.31
CA LEU A 15 12.57 -28.02 -4.05
C LEU A 15 12.42 -28.27 -2.55
N LEU A 16 11.40 -27.68 -1.97
CA LEU A 16 11.09 -27.74 -0.54
C LEU A 16 9.96 -28.72 -0.30
N LEU A 17 10.11 -29.62 0.67
CA LEU A 17 9.05 -30.48 1.18
C LEU A 17 8.50 -29.87 2.48
N VAL A 18 7.22 -29.47 2.47
CA VAL A 18 6.55 -28.84 3.61
C VAL A 18 5.49 -29.80 4.15
N LYS A 19 5.74 -30.36 5.33
CA LYS A 19 4.83 -31.29 6.00
C LYS A 19 3.69 -30.54 6.72
N SER A 20 2.66 -31.27 7.10
CA SER A 20 1.56 -30.73 7.91
C SER A 20 2.09 -30.18 9.24
N GLY A 21 1.74 -28.93 9.56
CA GLY A 21 2.22 -28.20 10.73
C GLY A 21 3.54 -27.45 10.51
N ASP A 22 4.28 -27.71 9.42
CA ASP A 22 5.53 -27.00 9.12
C ASP A 22 5.25 -25.60 8.61
N ARG A 23 6.25 -24.74 8.77
CA ARG A 23 6.26 -23.40 8.18
C ARG A 23 6.98 -23.40 6.84
N VAL A 24 6.45 -22.67 5.89
CA VAL A 24 7.15 -22.37 4.63
C VAL A 24 8.39 -21.53 4.96
N ALA A 25 9.56 -22.07 4.62
CA ALA A 25 10.85 -21.50 5.05
C ALA A 25 11.20 -20.18 4.34
N VAL A 26 10.96 -20.13 3.02
CA VAL A 26 11.19 -18.98 2.14
C VAL A 26 10.01 -18.86 1.18
N ASP A 27 9.86 -17.71 0.48
CA ASP A 27 8.80 -17.61 -0.51
C ASP A 27 9.02 -18.64 -1.61
N ALA A 28 7.95 -19.35 -1.97
CA ALA A 28 8.00 -20.49 -2.86
C ALA A 28 6.79 -20.55 -3.79
N CYS A 29 6.90 -21.25 -4.89
CA CYS A 29 5.81 -21.57 -5.81
C CYS A 29 5.32 -22.99 -5.57
N LEU A 30 4.01 -23.20 -5.39
CA LEU A 30 3.41 -24.51 -5.16
C LEU A 30 3.59 -25.42 -6.36
N MET A 31 4.14 -26.62 -6.15
CA MET A 31 4.39 -27.61 -7.21
C MET A 31 3.39 -28.77 -7.21
N THR A 32 2.73 -29.03 -6.10
CA THR A 32 1.61 -29.99 -5.97
C THR A 32 0.29 -29.37 -6.38
N ASP A 33 -0.74 -30.17 -6.60
CA ASP A 33 -2.02 -29.71 -7.14
C ASP A 33 -2.75 -28.74 -6.20
N ARG A 34 -2.66 -28.97 -4.87
CA ARG A 34 -3.29 -28.13 -3.85
C ARG A 34 -2.49 -28.11 -2.55
N ALA A 35 -2.60 -27.02 -1.83
CA ALA A 35 -2.14 -26.88 -0.45
C ALA A 35 -3.15 -26.03 0.35
N THR A 36 -3.25 -26.25 1.66
CA THR A 36 -4.04 -25.42 2.57
C THR A 36 -3.12 -24.78 3.59
N LEU A 37 -3.09 -23.47 3.64
CA LEU A 37 -2.15 -22.69 4.43
C LEU A 37 -2.85 -21.70 5.35
N ASP A 38 -2.31 -21.55 6.54
CA ASP A 38 -2.57 -20.39 7.41
C ASP A 38 -1.50 -19.31 7.14
N GLU A 39 -1.91 -18.27 6.43
CA GLU A 39 -1.05 -17.13 6.07
C GLU A 39 -1.14 -15.97 7.08
N SER A 40 -1.73 -16.19 8.26
CA SER A 40 -2.01 -15.14 9.27
C SER A 40 -0.77 -14.38 9.74
N VAL A 41 0.41 -14.99 9.66
CA VAL A 41 1.69 -14.34 10.00
C VAL A 41 2.02 -13.20 9.03
N VAL A 42 1.60 -13.32 7.77
CA VAL A 42 1.88 -12.35 6.70
C VAL A 42 0.65 -11.49 6.43
N THR A 43 -0.53 -12.11 6.29
CA THR A 43 -1.75 -11.42 5.90
C THR A 43 -2.58 -10.89 7.09
N GLY A 44 -2.35 -11.42 8.27
CA GLY A 44 -3.15 -11.11 9.46
C GLY A 44 -4.51 -11.83 9.52
N GLU A 45 -4.90 -12.56 8.48
CA GLU A 45 -6.13 -13.31 8.42
C GLU A 45 -5.95 -14.73 8.96
N SER A 46 -6.73 -15.11 9.98
CA SER A 46 -6.64 -16.43 10.62
C SER A 46 -7.42 -17.54 9.89
N LYS A 47 -8.02 -17.24 8.73
CA LYS A 47 -8.77 -18.26 7.97
C LYS A 47 -7.82 -18.98 7.02
N PRO A 48 -7.75 -20.33 7.06
CA PRO A 48 -6.94 -21.07 6.12
C PRO A 48 -7.33 -20.81 4.66
N ILE A 49 -6.32 -20.63 3.81
CA ILE A 49 -6.48 -20.35 2.38
C ILE A 49 -6.06 -21.59 1.59
N SER A 50 -6.86 -21.95 0.58
CA SER A 50 -6.51 -23.02 -0.35
C SER A 50 -5.74 -22.43 -1.53
N LYS A 51 -4.56 -22.98 -1.82
CA LYS A 51 -3.68 -22.63 -2.95
C LYS A 51 -3.73 -23.77 -3.98
N VAL A 52 -3.53 -23.41 -5.23
CA VAL A 52 -3.44 -24.35 -6.35
C VAL A 52 -2.04 -24.32 -6.97
N ARG A 53 -1.70 -25.34 -7.73
CA ARG A 53 -0.40 -25.45 -8.40
C ARG A 53 -0.07 -24.20 -9.19
N GLY A 54 1.12 -23.64 -8.95
CA GLY A 54 1.59 -22.38 -9.53
C GLY A 54 1.37 -21.15 -8.67
N ASP A 55 0.60 -21.26 -7.58
CA ASP A 55 0.40 -20.14 -6.66
C ASP A 55 1.65 -19.87 -5.82
N ASN A 56 1.85 -18.59 -5.48
CA ASN A 56 2.89 -18.19 -4.57
C ASN A 56 2.50 -18.43 -3.11
N LEU A 57 3.47 -18.97 -2.37
CA LEU A 57 3.41 -19.24 -0.93
C LEU A 57 4.36 -18.29 -0.22
N PHE A 58 3.90 -17.67 0.85
CA PHE A 58 4.72 -16.73 1.63
C PHE A 58 5.52 -17.43 2.72
N ALA A 59 6.77 -17.02 2.90
CA ALA A 59 7.59 -17.44 4.03
C ALA A 59 6.86 -17.18 5.36
N GLY A 60 6.92 -18.15 6.28
CA GLY A 60 6.25 -18.07 7.57
C GLY A 60 4.82 -18.59 7.61
N SER A 61 4.17 -18.83 6.45
CA SER A 61 2.86 -19.49 6.38
C SER A 61 2.94 -20.91 6.94
N ILE A 62 1.88 -21.36 7.63
CA ILE A 62 1.82 -22.69 8.24
C ILE A 62 1.00 -23.62 7.36
N ASN A 63 1.55 -24.77 7.02
CA ASN A 63 0.78 -25.82 6.34
C ASN A 63 -0.24 -26.44 7.32
N VAL A 64 -1.52 -26.24 7.06
CA VAL A 64 -2.62 -26.84 7.86
C VAL A 64 -3.33 -27.98 7.13
N GLY A 65 -2.83 -28.37 5.95
CA GLY A 65 -3.31 -29.48 5.15
C GLY A 65 -2.31 -30.64 5.08
N ASP A 66 -2.39 -31.41 3.98
CA ASP A 66 -1.44 -32.48 3.68
C ASP A 66 -0.06 -31.89 3.31
N TYR A 67 0.97 -32.76 3.26
CA TYR A 67 2.29 -32.34 2.78
C TYR A 67 2.22 -31.88 1.32
N PHE A 68 3.07 -30.94 0.98
CA PHE A 68 3.21 -30.46 -0.39
C PHE A 68 4.67 -30.18 -0.74
N GLU A 69 4.94 -30.14 -2.04
CA GLU A 69 6.21 -29.70 -2.59
C GLU A 69 6.07 -28.28 -3.14
N ALA A 70 7.07 -27.46 -2.88
CA ALA A 70 7.14 -26.08 -3.37
C ALA A 70 8.55 -25.75 -3.85
N LYS A 71 8.67 -24.96 -4.91
CA LYS A 71 9.94 -24.52 -5.45
C LYS A 71 10.26 -23.13 -4.89
N ALA A 72 11.41 -22.99 -4.23
CA ALA A 72 11.86 -21.72 -3.68
C ALA A 72 11.99 -20.64 -4.78
N ILE A 73 11.37 -19.48 -4.58
CA ILE A 73 11.43 -18.31 -5.46
C ILE A 73 12.21 -17.17 -4.83
N SER A 74 12.54 -17.26 -3.53
CA SER A 74 13.41 -16.35 -2.81
C SER A 74 14.44 -17.14 -1.98
N ASN A 75 15.46 -16.44 -1.50
CA ASN A 75 16.32 -16.92 -0.41
C ASN A 75 15.84 -16.36 0.93
N SER A 76 16.50 -16.74 2.04
CA SER A 76 16.11 -16.31 3.39
C SER A 76 16.13 -14.79 3.58
N GLU A 77 17.12 -14.09 3.01
CA GLU A 77 17.29 -12.64 3.17
C GLU A 77 16.33 -11.81 2.32
N ASN A 78 15.80 -12.39 1.24
CA ASN A 78 14.86 -11.75 0.32
C ASN A 78 13.43 -12.28 0.47
N SER A 79 13.16 -13.14 1.47
CA SER A 79 11.82 -13.61 1.72
C SER A 79 10.90 -12.51 2.25
N THR A 80 9.62 -12.58 1.94
CA THR A 80 8.60 -11.62 2.39
C THR A 80 8.63 -11.44 3.91
N LEU A 81 8.75 -12.52 4.67
CA LEU A 81 8.83 -12.46 6.13
C LEU A 81 10.06 -11.69 6.62
N PHE A 82 11.23 -11.92 6.00
CA PHE A 82 12.46 -11.21 6.35
C PHE A 82 12.36 -9.71 6.01
N GLN A 83 11.81 -9.37 4.85
CA GLN A 83 11.58 -7.98 4.45
C GLN A 83 10.62 -7.29 5.42
N ILE A 84 9.55 -7.96 5.86
CA ILE A 84 8.65 -7.45 6.91
C ILE A 84 9.41 -7.14 8.20
N GLN A 85 10.22 -8.08 8.69
CA GLN A 85 11.00 -7.89 9.90
C GLN A 85 12.01 -6.74 9.77
N LYS A 86 12.70 -6.66 8.65
CA LYS A 86 13.64 -5.59 8.34
C LYS A 86 12.96 -4.23 8.29
N LEU A 87 11.84 -4.11 7.60
CA LEU A 87 11.08 -2.85 7.51
C LEU A 87 10.56 -2.39 8.87
N VAL A 88 10.07 -3.31 9.70
CA VAL A 88 9.65 -2.98 11.08
C VAL A 88 10.85 -2.48 11.91
N ALA A 89 12.01 -3.08 11.75
CA ALA A 89 13.23 -2.65 12.44
C ALA A 89 13.73 -1.29 11.92
N GLU A 90 13.70 -1.05 10.62
CA GLU A 90 14.06 0.24 10.00
C GLU A 90 13.11 1.35 10.42
N ALA A 91 11.78 1.08 10.42
CA ALA A 91 10.77 2.04 10.85
C ALA A 91 10.93 2.50 12.31
N GLN A 92 11.54 1.68 13.17
CA GLN A 92 11.85 2.06 14.54
C GLN A 92 13.00 3.07 14.64
N ASN A 93 13.91 3.10 13.67
CA ASN A 93 15.07 3.98 13.66
C ASN A 93 14.79 5.35 13.03
N ASP A 94 13.72 5.47 12.24
CA ASP A 94 13.35 6.73 11.62
C ASP A 94 12.61 7.63 12.61
N LYS A 95 12.97 8.92 12.63
CA LYS A 95 12.41 9.90 13.56
C LYS A 95 11.42 10.80 12.83
N SER A 96 10.14 10.67 13.17
CA SER A 96 9.10 11.57 12.70
C SER A 96 9.33 13.02 13.16
N PRO A 97 8.73 14.03 12.50
CA PRO A 97 8.77 15.42 12.91
C PRO A 97 8.41 15.65 14.39
N LEU A 98 7.41 14.91 14.89
CA LEU A 98 7.05 14.97 16.32
C LEU A 98 8.17 14.39 17.20
N ALA A 99 8.82 13.29 16.77
CA ALA A 99 9.95 12.73 17.50
C ALA A 99 11.12 13.71 17.61
N TYR A 100 11.41 14.46 16.53
CA TYR A 100 12.39 15.55 16.58
C TYR A 100 11.98 16.66 17.53
N ALA A 101 10.71 17.08 17.51
CA ALA A 101 10.21 18.10 18.42
C ALA A 101 10.31 17.68 19.89
N VAL A 102 9.93 16.44 20.21
CA VAL A 102 10.03 15.87 21.57
C VAL A 102 11.51 15.72 21.99
N SER A 103 12.39 15.28 21.10
CA SER A 103 13.81 15.19 21.36
C SER A 103 14.44 16.58 21.64
N ARG A 104 14.07 17.59 20.84
CA ARG A 104 14.50 18.97 21.07
C ARG A 104 14.01 19.52 22.42
N TYR A 105 12.75 19.22 22.76
CA TYR A 105 12.20 19.58 24.07
C TYR A 105 12.98 18.92 25.21
N ALA A 106 13.29 17.61 25.08
CA ALA A 106 14.11 16.90 26.05
C ALA A 106 15.52 17.49 26.22
N TRP A 107 16.15 17.94 25.15
CA TRP A 107 17.43 18.65 25.22
C TRP A 107 17.33 19.97 25.99
N ILE A 108 16.30 20.77 25.72
CA ILE A 108 16.07 22.04 26.43
C ILE A 108 15.85 21.79 27.93
N THR A 109 15.00 20.81 28.27
CA THR A 109 14.75 20.47 29.69
C THR A 109 15.98 19.89 30.37
N THR A 110 16.86 19.18 29.67
CA THR A 110 18.17 18.73 30.22
C THR A 110 19.07 19.92 30.56
N ILE A 111 19.15 20.93 29.68
CA ILE A 111 19.95 22.13 29.96
C ILE A 111 19.35 22.89 31.16
N VAL A 112 18.02 23.01 31.23
CA VAL A 112 17.32 23.62 32.37
C VAL A 112 17.58 22.84 33.67
N ALA A 113 17.55 21.51 33.61
CA ALA A 113 17.84 20.68 34.78
C ALA A 113 19.27 20.88 35.29
N LEU A 114 20.27 20.84 34.39
CA LEU A 114 21.69 21.00 34.76
C LEU A 114 21.99 22.41 35.31
N SER A 115 21.52 23.46 34.66
CA SER A 115 21.69 24.84 35.13
C SER A 115 20.90 25.07 36.42
N GLY A 116 19.71 24.53 36.53
CA GLY A 116 18.85 24.65 37.71
C GLY A 116 19.45 24.01 38.96
N VAL A 117 20.11 22.84 38.84
CA VAL A 117 20.85 22.23 39.97
C VAL A 117 21.86 23.17 40.58
N ILE A 118 22.64 23.85 39.72
CA ILE A 118 23.68 24.80 40.18
C ILE A 118 23.00 26.00 40.86
N ILE A 119 21.99 26.56 40.26
CA ILE A 119 21.26 27.73 40.77
C ILE A 119 20.60 27.39 42.12
N VAL A 120 19.88 26.28 42.19
CA VAL A 120 19.21 25.83 43.43
C VAL A 120 20.21 25.60 44.53
N TYR A 121 21.35 24.97 44.24
CA TYR A 121 22.40 24.77 45.23
C TYR A 121 23.01 26.06 45.73
N LEU A 122 23.31 27.01 44.84
CA LEU A 122 23.88 28.33 45.23
C LEU A 122 22.91 29.17 46.11
N ILE A 123 21.58 29.04 45.84
CA ILE A 123 20.57 29.78 46.62
C ILE A 123 20.28 29.11 47.96
N THR A 124 20.13 27.78 47.97
CA THR A 124 19.62 27.06 49.16
C THR A 124 20.75 26.47 50.01
N GLN A 125 21.96 26.35 49.50
CA GLN A 125 23.09 25.65 50.10
C GLN A 125 22.76 24.18 50.50
N ASN A 126 21.70 23.62 49.88
CA ASN A 126 21.22 22.29 50.18
C ASN A 126 21.36 21.38 48.96
N ILE A 127 22.32 20.48 49.03
CA ILE A 127 22.63 19.53 47.92
C ILE A 127 21.46 18.57 47.64
N LEU A 128 20.72 18.15 48.68
CA LEU A 128 19.60 17.23 48.50
C LEU A 128 18.43 17.93 47.74
N GLN A 129 18.20 19.20 47.98
CA GLN A 129 17.19 20.00 47.28
C GLN A 129 17.62 20.23 45.81
N ALA A 130 18.90 20.48 45.55
CA ALA A 130 19.45 20.63 44.20
C ALA A 130 19.31 19.30 43.40
N ILE A 131 19.64 18.15 44.01
CA ILE A 131 19.46 16.84 43.38
C ILE A 131 17.97 16.55 43.15
N SER A 132 17.09 16.90 44.10
CA SER A 132 15.62 16.76 43.91
C SER A 132 15.13 17.57 42.76
N PHE A 133 15.63 18.77 42.53
CA PHE A 133 15.28 19.59 41.37
C PHE A 133 15.70 18.94 40.07
N TRP A 134 16.90 18.35 40.01
CA TRP A 134 17.36 17.61 38.85
C TRP A 134 16.42 16.45 38.51
N ILE A 135 16.10 15.60 39.50
CA ILE A 135 15.18 14.47 39.30
C ILE A 135 13.80 14.94 38.85
N ALA A 136 13.31 16.06 39.42
CA ALA A 136 12.01 16.63 39.02
C ALA A 136 11.95 17.09 37.55
N VAL A 137 13.09 17.55 36.97
CA VAL A 137 13.12 18.17 35.64
C VAL A 137 13.72 17.26 34.56
N VAL A 138 14.53 16.23 34.93
CA VAL A 138 15.21 15.37 33.96
C VAL A 138 14.22 14.65 33.04
N PRO A 139 14.41 14.70 31.72
CA PRO A 139 13.39 14.32 30.75
C PRO A 139 13.46 12.83 30.35
N VAL A 140 13.73 11.91 31.25
CA VAL A 140 13.94 10.48 30.94
C VAL A 140 12.75 9.87 30.21
N VAL A 141 11.54 10.15 30.64
CA VAL A 141 10.31 9.59 30.06
C VAL A 141 10.08 10.02 28.62
N PHE A 142 10.53 11.23 28.23
CA PHE A 142 10.35 11.72 26.84
C PHE A 142 11.16 10.90 25.84
N ALA A 143 12.27 10.28 26.26
CA ALA A 143 13.08 9.45 25.37
C ALA A 143 12.35 8.15 24.95
N ILE A 144 11.38 7.69 25.73
CA ILE A 144 10.69 6.42 25.49
C ILE A 144 9.27 6.59 24.94
N ILE A 145 8.59 7.73 25.16
CA ILE A 145 7.19 7.96 24.73
C ILE A 145 7.03 7.69 23.23
N VAL A 146 7.81 8.39 22.40
CA VAL A 146 7.62 8.33 20.94
C VAL A 146 8.01 6.96 20.39
N PRO A 147 9.22 6.39 20.66
CA PRO A 147 9.60 5.09 20.13
C PRO A 147 8.63 3.98 20.53
N VAL A 148 8.22 3.92 21.79
CA VAL A 148 7.32 2.86 22.28
C VAL A 148 5.94 2.98 21.64
N ALA A 149 5.35 4.17 21.62
CA ALA A 149 4.03 4.38 21.04
C ALA A 149 3.99 4.11 19.53
N THR A 150 4.98 4.59 18.78
CA THR A 150 5.07 4.36 17.33
C THR A 150 5.31 2.89 17.00
N THR A 151 6.19 2.20 17.74
CA THR A 151 6.41 0.76 17.58
C THR A 151 5.13 -0.04 17.78
N ILE A 152 4.34 0.27 18.83
CA ILE A 152 3.05 -0.40 19.05
C ILE A 152 2.11 -0.14 17.87
N GLY A 153 2.03 1.11 17.37
CA GLY A 153 1.22 1.45 16.20
C GLY A 153 1.61 0.65 14.96
N ILE A 154 2.92 0.60 14.65
CA ILE A 154 3.47 -0.15 13.52
C ILE A 154 3.18 -1.65 13.64
N VAL A 155 3.40 -2.25 14.83
CA VAL A 155 3.13 -3.67 15.07
C VAL A 155 1.64 -4.00 14.93
N LEU A 156 0.74 -3.12 15.37
CA LEU A 156 -0.70 -3.31 15.19
C LEU A 156 -1.09 -3.27 13.71
N LEU A 157 -0.50 -2.38 12.92
CA LEU A 157 -0.70 -2.30 11.48
C LEU A 157 -0.14 -3.51 10.75
N ALA A 158 1.07 -3.95 11.11
CA ALA A 158 1.68 -5.15 10.55
C ALA A 158 0.81 -6.41 10.78
N LYS A 159 0.16 -6.53 11.95
CA LYS A 159 -0.81 -7.61 12.23
C LYS A 159 -2.08 -7.55 11.37
N GLN A 160 -2.34 -6.44 10.70
CA GLN A 160 -3.45 -6.26 9.76
C GLN A 160 -2.97 -6.34 8.29
N GLY A 161 -1.74 -6.82 8.06
CA GLY A 161 -1.16 -6.88 6.72
C GLY A 161 -0.75 -5.51 6.15
N VAL A 162 -0.60 -4.49 7.00
CA VAL A 162 -0.16 -3.14 6.60
C VAL A 162 1.29 -2.95 7.03
N LEU A 163 2.21 -2.94 6.08
CA LEU A 163 3.64 -2.67 6.33
C LEU A 163 3.94 -1.19 6.25
N VAL A 164 4.56 -0.66 7.29
CA VAL A 164 4.99 0.73 7.38
C VAL A 164 6.50 0.79 7.44
N LYS A 165 7.12 1.49 6.49
CA LYS A 165 8.59 1.62 6.40
C LYS A 165 9.17 2.65 7.36
N ASN A 166 8.41 3.70 7.67
CA ASN A 166 8.91 4.79 8.52
C ASN A 166 7.80 5.41 9.37
N SER A 167 8.16 5.94 10.52
CA SER A 167 7.21 6.57 11.44
C SER A 167 6.72 7.94 10.94
N THR A 168 7.47 8.58 10.04
CA THR A 168 7.14 9.88 9.43
C THR A 168 5.87 9.77 8.61
N SER A 169 5.71 8.70 7.82
CA SER A 169 4.51 8.47 7.01
C SER A 169 3.26 8.31 7.86
N LEU A 170 3.36 7.65 9.05
CA LEU A 170 2.24 7.60 9.99
C LEU A 170 1.87 8.98 10.53
N GLU A 171 2.86 9.83 10.81
CA GLU A 171 2.58 11.21 11.24
C GLU A 171 1.93 12.01 10.12
N HIS A 172 2.45 11.96 8.89
CA HIS A 172 1.88 12.64 7.73
C HIS A 172 0.44 12.18 7.46
N LEU A 173 0.17 10.88 7.59
CA LEU A 173 -1.18 10.34 7.45
C LEU A 173 -2.18 10.98 8.41
N THR A 174 -1.76 11.33 9.64
CA THR A 174 -2.64 12.05 10.60
C THR A 174 -2.98 13.47 10.17
N LYS A 175 -2.19 14.06 9.28
CA LYS A 175 -2.30 15.42 8.77
C LYS A 175 -2.74 15.47 7.30
N ALA A 176 -2.98 14.31 6.70
CA ALA A 176 -3.38 14.18 5.31
C ALA A 176 -4.59 15.06 4.99
N SER A 177 -4.60 15.62 3.79
CA SER A 177 -5.69 16.48 3.31
C SER A 177 -6.35 15.91 2.06
N ILE A 178 -5.55 15.24 1.20
CA ILE A 178 -5.97 14.75 -0.11
C ILE A 178 -5.46 13.32 -0.28
N PHE A 179 -6.36 12.43 -0.70
CA PHE A 179 -6.04 11.08 -1.13
C PHE A 179 -6.17 11.01 -2.65
N PHE A 180 -5.06 10.69 -3.31
CA PHE A 180 -5.02 10.33 -4.71
C PHE A 180 -5.07 8.82 -4.83
N PHE A 181 -5.84 8.31 -5.76
CA PHE A 181 -5.94 6.89 -6.07
C PHE A 181 -5.62 6.68 -7.54
N ASP A 182 -4.76 5.73 -7.86
CA ASP A 182 -4.77 5.17 -9.20
C ASP A 182 -6.06 4.39 -9.44
N LYS A 183 -6.45 4.23 -10.69
CA LYS A 183 -7.63 3.44 -11.04
C LYS A 183 -7.30 1.94 -11.04
N THR A 184 -6.41 1.54 -11.95
CA THR A 184 -6.21 0.14 -12.32
C THR A 184 -5.38 -0.61 -11.28
N GLY A 185 -5.93 -1.74 -10.76
CA GLY A 185 -5.24 -2.51 -9.71
C GLY A 185 -5.30 -1.89 -8.31
N THR A 186 -5.88 -0.68 -8.18
CA THR A 186 -6.03 0.04 -6.91
C THR A 186 -7.49 0.15 -6.50
N ILE A 187 -8.32 0.98 -7.15
CA ILE A 187 -9.76 1.01 -6.88
C ILE A 187 -10.53 -0.06 -7.66
N THR A 188 -9.91 -0.62 -8.71
CA THR A 188 -10.37 -1.81 -9.43
C THR A 188 -9.49 -3.00 -9.07
N TYR A 189 -9.92 -4.21 -9.45
CA TYR A 189 -9.12 -5.42 -9.20
C TYR A 189 -7.85 -5.48 -10.06
N GLY A 190 -7.76 -4.72 -11.17
CA GLY A 190 -6.64 -4.77 -12.12
C GLY A 190 -6.62 -6.09 -12.91
N GLU A 191 -7.73 -6.79 -12.96
CA GLU A 191 -7.96 -8.02 -13.71
C GLU A 191 -9.06 -7.78 -14.75
N PRO A 192 -8.75 -7.03 -15.82
CA PRO A 192 -9.74 -6.78 -16.86
C PRO A 192 -10.19 -8.10 -17.48
N LYS A 193 -11.46 -8.19 -17.83
CA LYS A 193 -12.06 -9.35 -18.51
C LYS A 193 -12.73 -8.90 -19.77
N ILE A 194 -12.83 -9.79 -20.76
CA ILE A 194 -13.63 -9.53 -21.96
C ILE A 194 -15.10 -9.50 -21.54
N GLY A 195 -15.71 -8.32 -21.61
CA GLY A 195 -17.12 -8.12 -21.37
C GLY A 195 -17.96 -8.48 -22.60
N ASP A 196 -17.44 -8.12 -23.81
CA ASP A 196 -18.06 -8.44 -25.09
C ASP A 196 -17.04 -8.35 -26.24
N ILE A 197 -17.35 -8.95 -27.38
CA ILE A 197 -16.66 -8.74 -28.67
C ILE A 197 -17.70 -8.34 -29.69
N ILE A 198 -17.66 -7.09 -30.11
CA ILE A 198 -18.54 -6.55 -31.15
C ILE A 198 -17.93 -6.94 -32.50
N GLU A 199 -18.55 -7.91 -33.17
CA GLU A 199 -18.13 -8.44 -34.48
C GLU A 199 -18.72 -7.54 -35.59
N LEU A 200 -17.87 -6.84 -36.34
CA LEU A 200 -18.28 -6.01 -37.46
C LEU A 200 -18.03 -6.72 -38.80
N ASN A 201 -16.90 -7.43 -38.90
CA ASN A 201 -16.53 -8.22 -40.09
C ASN A 201 -15.62 -9.38 -39.72
N GLY A 202 -15.99 -10.61 -40.08
CA GLY A 202 -15.28 -11.82 -39.74
C GLY A 202 -15.92 -12.61 -38.58
N SER A 203 -15.44 -13.81 -38.32
CA SER A 203 -15.91 -14.65 -37.24
C SER A 203 -15.21 -14.32 -35.93
N ARG A 204 -15.88 -14.56 -34.79
CA ARG A 204 -15.33 -14.36 -33.45
C ARG A 204 -13.96 -15.04 -33.26
N ASN A 205 -13.81 -16.26 -33.81
CA ASN A 205 -12.55 -17.02 -33.70
C ASN A 205 -11.41 -16.36 -34.50
N GLU A 206 -11.68 -15.86 -35.69
CA GLU A 206 -10.67 -15.15 -36.51
C GLU A 206 -10.27 -13.81 -35.90
N ILE A 207 -11.23 -13.09 -35.33
CA ILE A 207 -11.00 -11.85 -34.59
C ILE A 207 -10.11 -12.11 -33.36
N LEU A 208 -10.48 -13.10 -32.54
CA LEU A 208 -9.72 -13.44 -31.33
C LEU A 208 -8.34 -14.00 -31.67
N GLN A 209 -8.18 -14.78 -32.77
CA GLN A 209 -6.90 -15.22 -33.27
C GLN A 209 -6.00 -14.05 -33.63
N LEU A 210 -6.52 -13.07 -34.38
CA LEU A 210 -5.77 -11.90 -34.81
C LEU A 210 -5.40 -11.02 -33.59
N ALA A 211 -6.36 -10.79 -32.69
CA ALA A 211 -6.12 -10.03 -31.45
C ALA A 211 -5.03 -10.68 -30.60
N ALA A 212 -5.13 -11.98 -30.33
CA ALA A 212 -4.12 -12.69 -29.56
C ALA A 212 -2.75 -12.69 -30.25
N SER A 213 -2.72 -12.76 -31.59
CA SER A 213 -1.46 -12.71 -32.33
C SER A 213 -0.77 -11.36 -32.21
N LEU A 214 -1.51 -10.25 -32.19
CA LEU A 214 -0.96 -8.91 -31.97
C LEU A 214 -0.53 -8.73 -30.51
N GLU A 215 -1.34 -9.15 -29.56
CA GLU A 215 -1.07 -9.00 -28.13
C GLU A 215 0.07 -9.90 -27.61
N THR A 216 0.49 -10.92 -28.37
CA THR A 216 1.71 -11.70 -28.04
C THR A 216 2.98 -10.79 -28.01
N TYR A 217 2.95 -9.66 -28.69
CA TYR A 217 4.04 -8.68 -28.69
C TYR A 217 3.84 -7.53 -27.68
N SER A 218 2.79 -7.59 -26.87
CA SER A 218 2.42 -6.57 -25.89
C SER A 218 2.77 -7.00 -24.47
N ASN A 219 3.31 -6.09 -23.69
CA ASN A 219 3.41 -6.24 -22.23
C ASN A 219 2.30 -5.48 -21.47
N HIS A 220 1.29 -4.99 -22.21
CA HIS A 220 0.21 -4.21 -21.60
C HIS A 220 -0.74 -5.11 -20.80
N PRO A 221 -1.23 -4.68 -19.61
CA PRO A 221 -2.18 -5.49 -18.82
C PRO A 221 -3.47 -5.88 -19.57
N LEU A 222 -3.90 -5.09 -20.54
CA LEU A 222 -5.07 -5.38 -21.38
C LEU A 222 -4.85 -6.53 -22.37
N ALA A 223 -3.61 -6.96 -22.63
CA ALA A 223 -3.29 -8.12 -23.46
C ALA A 223 -3.70 -9.44 -22.78
N ILE A 224 -3.56 -9.52 -21.46
CA ILE A 224 -3.76 -10.73 -20.68
C ILE A 224 -5.14 -11.38 -20.94
N PRO A 225 -6.29 -10.66 -20.77
CA PRO A 225 -7.60 -11.26 -20.98
C PRO A 225 -7.83 -11.76 -22.43
N ILE A 226 -7.22 -11.11 -23.41
CA ILE A 226 -7.33 -11.52 -24.82
C ILE A 226 -6.56 -12.82 -25.07
N LEU A 227 -5.33 -12.91 -24.52
CA LEU A 227 -4.49 -14.09 -24.63
C LEU A 227 -5.09 -15.29 -23.86
N GLU A 228 -5.62 -15.04 -22.67
CA GLU A 228 -6.30 -16.08 -21.87
C GLU A 228 -7.55 -16.61 -22.57
N GLU A 229 -8.39 -15.73 -23.12
CA GLU A 229 -9.59 -16.14 -23.84
C GLU A 229 -9.25 -16.98 -25.09
N ALA A 230 -8.24 -16.56 -25.86
CA ALA A 230 -7.76 -17.33 -27.00
C ALA A 230 -7.25 -18.72 -26.57
N LYS A 231 -6.50 -18.79 -25.46
CA LYS A 231 -6.02 -20.07 -24.89
C LYS A 231 -7.17 -20.94 -24.43
N ASN A 232 -8.17 -20.41 -23.74
CA ASN A 232 -9.34 -21.15 -23.24
C ASN A 232 -10.18 -21.73 -24.37
N GLN A 233 -10.24 -21.04 -25.52
CA GLN A 233 -10.92 -21.50 -26.71
C GLN A 233 -10.04 -22.34 -27.63
N ASN A 234 -8.79 -22.68 -27.23
CA ASN A 234 -7.80 -23.37 -28.03
C ASN A 234 -7.52 -22.73 -29.39
N ILE A 235 -7.54 -21.39 -29.45
CA ILE A 235 -7.25 -20.63 -30.66
C ILE A 235 -5.76 -20.31 -30.67
N GLY A 236 -5.03 -20.84 -31.66
CA GLY A 236 -3.61 -20.60 -31.84
C GLY A 236 -3.33 -19.24 -32.49
N THR A 237 -2.14 -18.69 -32.25
CA THR A 237 -1.67 -17.45 -32.89
C THR A 237 -1.14 -17.69 -34.30
N ILE A 238 -1.15 -16.63 -35.13
CA ILE A 238 -0.59 -16.63 -36.47
C ILE A 238 0.68 -15.77 -36.53
N PRO A 239 1.66 -16.09 -37.38
CA PRO A 239 2.87 -15.29 -37.51
C PRO A 239 2.57 -13.93 -38.14
N LEU A 240 3.07 -12.87 -37.51
CA LEU A 240 2.99 -11.50 -37.98
C LEU A 240 4.38 -10.97 -38.32
N LYS A 241 4.47 -10.00 -39.24
CA LYS A 241 5.71 -9.34 -39.66
C LYS A 241 5.64 -7.84 -39.42
N ASN A 242 6.81 -7.21 -39.30
CA ASN A 242 6.94 -5.76 -39.11
C ASN A 242 6.02 -5.24 -38.01
N VAL A 243 6.14 -5.83 -36.82
CA VAL A 243 5.35 -5.44 -35.66
C VAL A 243 5.90 -4.13 -35.10
N GLU A 244 5.05 -3.13 -34.98
CA GLU A 244 5.39 -1.82 -34.42
C GLU A 244 4.47 -1.51 -33.24
N THR A 245 5.07 -1.17 -32.11
CA THR A 245 4.32 -0.75 -30.91
C THR A 245 4.27 0.76 -30.84
N HIS A 246 3.08 1.32 -30.77
CA HIS A 246 2.80 2.75 -30.60
C HIS A 246 2.46 3.00 -29.14
N VAL A 247 3.37 3.64 -28.39
CA VAL A 247 3.22 3.85 -26.94
C VAL A 247 1.93 4.61 -26.64
N GLY A 248 1.09 4.00 -25.77
CA GLY A 248 -0.20 4.56 -25.35
C GLY A 248 -1.32 4.46 -26.39
N GLN A 249 -1.07 3.90 -27.59
CA GLN A 249 -2.06 3.80 -28.65
C GLN A 249 -2.41 2.36 -29.05
N GLY A 250 -1.38 1.49 -29.21
CA GLY A 250 -1.62 0.10 -29.62
C GLY A 250 -0.47 -0.49 -30.44
N ILE A 251 -0.81 -1.47 -31.28
CA ILE A 251 0.14 -2.26 -32.07
C ILE A 251 -0.33 -2.32 -33.53
N THR A 252 0.59 -2.15 -34.45
CA THR A 252 0.40 -2.42 -35.88
C THR A 252 1.34 -3.52 -36.37
N ALA A 253 0.91 -4.32 -37.33
CA ALA A 253 1.71 -5.40 -37.92
C ALA A 253 1.23 -5.73 -39.34
N PHE A 254 1.86 -6.73 -39.97
CA PHE A 254 1.44 -7.26 -41.27
C PHE A 254 1.16 -8.77 -41.18
N LYS A 255 -0.06 -9.15 -41.62
CA LYS A 255 -0.48 -10.53 -41.90
C LYS A 255 -0.35 -10.75 -43.42
N GLY A 256 0.80 -11.29 -43.87
CA GLY A 256 1.11 -11.35 -45.30
C GLY A 256 1.29 -9.93 -45.88
N ALA A 257 0.41 -9.53 -46.83
CA ALA A 257 0.38 -8.18 -47.43
C ALA A 257 -0.64 -7.26 -46.72
N THR A 258 -1.44 -7.75 -45.82
CA THR A 258 -2.52 -7.01 -45.14
C THR A 258 -1.98 -6.35 -43.89
N LYS A 259 -2.07 -5.03 -43.75
CA LYS A 259 -1.81 -4.33 -42.53
C LYS A 259 -2.90 -4.64 -41.49
N VAL A 260 -2.50 -5.01 -40.28
CA VAL A 260 -3.40 -5.32 -39.15
C VAL A 260 -3.03 -4.46 -37.97
N TYR A 261 -4.02 -4.12 -37.13
CA TYR A 261 -3.80 -3.28 -35.95
C TYR A 261 -4.72 -3.67 -34.81
N LEU A 262 -4.27 -3.35 -33.61
CA LEU A 262 -5.03 -3.46 -32.38
C LEU A 262 -4.65 -2.28 -31.47
N GLY A 263 -5.64 -1.52 -30.99
CA GLY A 263 -5.37 -0.36 -30.16
C GLY A 263 -6.61 0.45 -29.81
N ASN A 264 -6.37 1.63 -29.24
CA ASN A 264 -7.42 2.59 -28.87
C ASN A 264 -7.85 3.50 -30.05
N VAL A 265 -8.73 4.46 -29.76
CA VAL A 265 -9.21 5.41 -30.77
C VAL A 265 -8.11 6.32 -31.32
N ASP A 266 -7.05 6.60 -30.54
CA ASP A 266 -5.95 7.44 -30.98
C ASP A 266 -5.13 6.74 -32.06
N LEU A 267 -4.98 5.40 -31.97
CA LEU A 267 -4.37 4.62 -33.06
C LEU A 267 -5.21 4.70 -34.32
N LEU A 268 -6.55 4.63 -34.23
CA LEU A 268 -7.43 4.78 -35.39
C LEU A 268 -7.25 6.14 -36.05
N HIS A 269 -7.18 7.22 -35.26
CA HIS A 269 -6.94 8.57 -35.79
C HIS A 269 -5.57 8.68 -36.46
N ALA A 270 -4.52 8.14 -35.85
CA ALA A 270 -3.17 8.14 -36.40
C ALA A 270 -3.08 7.38 -37.75
N GLU A 271 -3.88 6.33 -37.91
CA GLU A 271 -3.97 5.52 -39.11
C GLU A 271 -5.04 6.04 -40.10
N ASN A 272 -5.70 7.18 -39.82
CA ASN A 272 -6.79 7.78 -40.61
C ASN A 272 -7.99 6.85 -40.84
N ILE A 273 -8.34 6.05 -39.81
CA ILE A 273 -9.45 5.12 -39.84
C ILE A 273 -10.64 5.75 -39.11
N SER A 274 -11.79 5.77 -39.75
CA SER A 274 -13.04 6.26 -39.16
C SER A 274 -13.97 5.11 -38.78
N LEU A 275 -14.68 5.28 -37.67
CA LEU A 275 -15.77 4.38 -37.26
C LEU A 275 -17.08 4.83 -37.96
N ASP A 276 -17.94 3.86 -38.23
CA ASP A 276 -19.32 4.17 -38.58
C ASP A 276 -20.13 4.63 -37.36
N LYS A 277 -21.20 5.38 -37.56
CA LYS A 277 -22.00 5.97 -36.49
C LYS A 277 -22.68 4.95 -35.57
N ASP A 278 -22.96 3.75 -36.06
CA ASP A 278 -23.63 2.72 -35.26
C ASP A 278 -22.62 2.06 -34.33
N THR A 279 -21.41 1.78 -34.82
CA THR A 279 -20.28 1.31 -34.01
C THR A 279 -19.87 2.34 -32.95
N GLU A 280 -19.77 3.62 -33.31
CA GLU A 280 -19.52 4.71 -32.34
C GLU A 280 -20.56 4.73 -31.20
N ARG A 281 -21.85 4.56 -31.52
CA ARG A 281 -22.90 4.50 -30.49
C ARG A 281 -22.80 3.28 -29.60
N LEU A 282 -22.49 2.11 -30.16
CA LEU A 282 -22.32 0.90 -29.39
C LEU A 282 -21.14 1.03 -28.41
N VAL A 283 -19.99 1.52 -28.90
CA VAL A 283 -18.80 1.77 -28.10
C VAL A 283 -19.10 2.79 -26.99
N ALA A 284 -19.71 3.93 -27.32
CA ALA A 284 -20.07 4.95 -26.33
C ALA A 284 -21.01 4.43 -25.23
N ASN A 285 -21.89 3.48 -25.53
CA ASN A 285 -22.72 2.84 -24.50
C ASN A 285 -21.91 1.97 -23.53
N TRP A 286 -20.85 1.31 -24.00
CA TRP A 286 -19.96 0.54 -23.15
C TRP A 286 -19.01 1.44 -22.33
N GLU A 287 -18.48 2.51 -22.96
CA GLU A 287 -17.67 3.51 -22.25
C GLU A 287 -18.46 4.15 -21.08
N LYS A 288 -19.74 4.46 -21.29
CA LYS A 288 -20.65 4.93 -20.21
C LYS A 288 -20.88 3.92 -19.08
N LYS A 289 -20.48 2.67 -19.26
CA LYS A 289 -20.48 1.62 -18.22
C LYS A 289 -19.10 1.38 -17.64
N GLY A 290 -18.12 2.22 -17.98
CA GLY A 290 -16.74 2.11 -17.50
C GLY A 290 -15.90 1.06 -18.22
N ALA A 291 -16.32 0.58 -19.38
CA ALA A 291 -15.58 -0.39 -20.18
C ALA A 291 -14.55 0.32 -21.08
N THR A 292 -13.43 -0.36 -21.35
CA THR A 292 -12.37 0.09 -22.24
C THR A 292 -12.50 -0.63 -23.58
N PRO A 293 -12.81 0.08 -24.68
CA PRO A 293 -12.86 -0.50 -26.02
C PRO A 293 -11.45 -0.65 -26.59
N VAL A 294 -11.18 -1.79 -27.20
CA VAL A 294 -9.96 -2.08 -27.96
C VAL A 294 -10.36 -2.44 -29.38
N PHE A 295 -9.95 -1.63 -30.33
CA PHE A 295 -10.31 -1.76 -31.74
C PHE A 295 -9.34 -2.68 -32.46
N ILE A 296 -9.88 -3.56 -33.27
CA ILE A 296 -9.13 -4.49 -34.12
C ILE A 296 -9.49 -4.21 -35.56
N GLY A 297 -8.49 -4.11 -36.42
CA GLY A 297 -8.77 -3.86 -37.82
C GLY A 297 -7.75 -4.41 -38.80
N GLN A 298 -8.16 -4.33 -40.05
CA GLN A 298 -7.37 -4.74 -41.22
C GLN A 298 -7.41 -3.63 -42.27
N ASN A 299 -6.23 -3.22 -42.79
CA ASN A 299 -6.09 -2.11 -43.71
C ASN A 299 -6.80 -0.84 -43.15
N ASN A 300 -7.79 -0.31 -43.84
CA ASN A 300 -8.49 0.92 -43.46
C ASN A 300 -9.85 0.66 -42.79
N ALA A 301 -10.12 -0.56 -42.30
CA ALA A 301 -11.42 -0.90 -41.72
C ALA A 301 -11.28 -1.55 -40.34
N VAL A 302 -12.08 -1.11 -39.39
CA VAL A 302 -12.28 -1.82 -38.12
C VAL A 302 -13.11 -3.07 -38.37
N ILE A 303 -12.64 -4.22 -37.92
CA ILE A 303 -13.34 -5.51 -38.08
C ILE A 303 -14.02 -5.97 -36.81
N ALA A 304 -13.56 -5.49 -35.65
CA ALA A 304 -14.18 -5.80 -34.35
C ALA A 304 -13.77 -4.79 -33.28
N VAL A 305 -14.54 -4.76 -32.19
CA VAL A 305 -14.18 -4.05 -30.97
C VAL A 305 -14.27 -5.03 -29.80
N VAL A 306 -13.15 -5.25 -29.12
CA VAL A 306 -13.11 -6.00 -27.86
C VAL A 306 -13.38 -5.06 -26.72
N ILE A 307 -14.41 -5.34 -25.95
CA ILE A 307 -14.82 -4.57 -24.78
C ILE A 307 -14.20 -5.18 -23.54
N LEU A 308 -13.29 -4.48 -22.90
CA LEU A 308 -12.65 -4.89 -21.66
C LEU A 308 -13.29 -4.18 -20.47
N VAL A 309 -13.60 -4.93 -19.42
CA VAL A 309 -14.22 -4.44 -18.19
C VAL A 309 -13.34 -4.78 -17.01
N ASP A 310 -12.88 -3.77 -16.29
CA ASP A 310 -12.18 -3.92 -15.01
C ASP A 310 -13.12 -3.54 -13.87
N LYS A 311 -13.41 -4.49 -13.00
CA LYS A 311 -14.45 -4.35 -11.99
C LYS A 311 -13.95 -3.51 -10.81
N LEU A 312 -14.76 -2.55 -10.37
CA LEU A 312 -14.55 -1.82 -9.13
C LEU A 312 -14.50 -2.78 -7.93
N ARG A 313 -13.59 -2.54 -6.99
CA ARG A 313 -13.51 -3.30 -5.74
C ARG A 313 -14.76 -3.07 -4.90
N ALA A 314 -15.26 -4.12 -4.26
CA ALA A 314 -16.46 -4.05 -3.43
C ALA A 314 -16.27 -3.10 -2.22
N GLU A 315 -15.03 -2.96 -1.75
CA GLU A 315 -14.66 -2.14 -0.61
C GLU A 315 -14.52 -0.63 -0.95
N ALA A 316 -14.44 -0.28 -2.24
CA ALA A 316 -14.16 1.07 -2.68
C ALA A 316 -15.22 2.08 -2.21
N GLU A 317 -16.50 1.77 -2.36
CA GLU A 317 -17.59 2.66 -1.94
C GLU A 317 -17.52 2.99 -0.44
N ASN A 318 -17.28 1.99 0.40
CA ASN A 318 -17.14 2.17 1.84
C ASN A 318 -15.91 3.01 2.20
N LEU A 319 -14.76 2.76 1.55
CA LEU A 319 -13.55 3.53 1.76
C LEU A 319 -13.74 5.00 1.39
N PHE A 320 -14.28 5.28 0.21
CA PHE A 320 -14.49 6.65 -0.26
C PHE A 320 -15.52 7.39 0.60
N SER A 321 -16.58 6.71 1.03
CA SER A 321 -17.54 7.24 2.01
C SER A 321 -16.87 7.61 3.32
N TYR A 322 -16.02 6.72 3.87
CA TYR A 322 -15.26 7.01 5.10
C TYR A 322 -14.35 8.22 4.94
N LEU A 323 -13.59 8.29 3.85
CA LEU A 323 -12.64 9.38 3.61
C LEU A 323 -13.36 10.72 3.51
N ASN A 324 -14.43 10.80 2.72
CA ASN A 324 -15.21 12.02 2.55
C ASN A 324 -15.90 12.46 3.84
N ASN A 325 -16.52 11.53 4.57
CA ASN A 325 -17.13 11.82 5.88
C ASN A 325 -16.11 12.27 6.93
N SER A 326 -14.86 11.85 6.79
CA SER A 326 -13.74 12.27 7.64
C SER A 326 -13.09 13.59 7.19
N GLY A 327 -13.60 14.23 6.14
CA GLY A 327 -13.14 15.53 5.63
C GLY A 327 -11.93 15.48 4.70
N TYR A 328 -11.56 14.29 4.20
CA TYR A 328 -10.53 14.14 3.18
C TYR A 328 -11.11 14.39 1.78
N ARG A 329 -10.30 14.98 0.90
CA ARG A 329 -10.62 15.05 -0.53
C ARG A 329 -10.09 13.80 -1.22
N THR A 330 -10.91 13.22 -2.09
CA THR A 330 -10.55 12.04 -2.88
C THR A 330 -10.46 12.40 -4.36
N ILE A 331 -9.35 12.01 -5.01
CA ILE A 331 -9.07 12.26 -6.42
C ILE A 331 -8.60 10.96 -7.05
N VAL A 332 -9.24 10.53 -8.12
CA VAL A 332 -8.81 9.39 -8.93
C VAL A 332 -8.01 9.89 -10.13
N LEU A 333 -6.80 9.37 -10.31
CA LEU A 333 -5.91 9.65 -11.44
C LEU A 333 -5.92 8.44 -12.38
N THR A 334 -6.12 8.68 -13.68
CA THR A 334 -6.12 7.59 -14.66
C THR A 334 -5.65 8.05 -16.03
N GLY A 335 -5.06 7.13 -16.79
CA GLY A 335 -4.77 7.31 -18.21
C GLY A 335 -5.97 7.08 -19.13
N ASP A 336 -7.09 6.58 -18.61
CA ASP A 336 -8.30 6.35 -19.40
C ASP A 336 -8.94 7.66 -19.87
N ARG A 337 -9.85 7.52 -20.84
CA ARG A 337 -10.69 8.63 -21.30
C ARG A 337 -11.63 9.10 -20.20
N GLN A 338 -11.98 10.39 -20.26
CA GLN A 338 -12.80 11.05 -19.23
C GLN A 338 -14.14 10.32 -18.99
N GLU A 339 -14.81 9.91 -20.07
CA GLU A 339 -16.12 9.26 -19.99
C GLU A 339 -16.07 7.92 -19.27
N VAL A 340 -15.02 7.12 -19.53
CA VAL A 340 -14.77 5.82 -18.89
C VAL A 340 -14.47 6.01 -17.41
N ALA A 341 -13.61 6.97 -17.10
CA ALA A 341 -13.19 7.24 -15.74
C ALA A 341 -14.36 7.76 -14.87
N GLU A 342 -15.17 8.67 -15.40
CA GLU A 342 -16.36 9.18 -14.71
C GLU A 342 -17.40 8.07 -14.46
N ALA A 343 -17.56 7.16 -15.42
CA ALA A 343 -18.49 6.04 -15.27
C ALA A 343 -18.11 5.10 -14.12
N ILE A 344 -16.80 4.84 -13.95
CA ILE A 344 -16.30 3.97 -12.88
C ILE A 344 -16.49 4.62 -11.50
N VAL A 345 -16.24 5.93 -11.38
CA VAL A 345 -16.34 6.63 -10.09
C VAL A 345 -17.72 7.17 -9.78
N LYS A 346 -18.69 6.97 -10.68
CA LYS A 346 -20.05 7.49 -10.54
C LYS A 346 -20.68 7.13 -9.19
N ASP A 347 -20.42 5.92 -8.72
CA ASP A 347 -20.97 5.40 -7.47
C ASP A 347 -20.05 5.72 -6.25
N LEU A 348 -18.89 6.38 -6.48
CA LEU A 348 -18.00 6.82 -5.42
C LEU A 348 -18.35 8.24 -4.95
N PRO A 349 -18.72 8.44 -3.67
CA PRO A 349 -19.20 9.71 -3.18
C PRO A 349 -18.16 10.82 -3.28
N HIS A 350 -18.56 12.00 -3.79
CA HIS A 350 -17.77 13.25 -3.83
C HIS A 350 -16.33 13.09 -4.37
N THR A 351 -16.12 12.18 -5.34
CA THR A 351 -14.81 11.87 -5.90
C THR A 351 -14.55 12.69 -7.15
N GLN A 352 -13.42 13.39 -7.19
CA GLN A 352 -12.93 14.06 -8.40
C GLN A 352 -12.15 13.05 -9.25
N VAL A 353 -12.30 13.14 -10.58
CA VAL A 353 -11.50 12.37 -11.54
C VAL A 353 -10.65 13.31 -12.37
N ILE A 354 -9.40 12.90 -12.60
CA ILE A 354 -8.52 13.53 -13.58
C ILE A 354 -8.06 12.42 -14.54
N ALA A 355 -8.55 12.48 -15.75
CA ALA A 355 -8.41 11.46 -16.79
C ALA A 355 -7.39 11.86 -17.85
N ASN A 356 -7.14 10.97 -18.83
CA ASN A 356 -6.20 11.17 -19.95
C ASN A 356 -4.76 11.51 -19.48
N LEU A 357 -4.34 11.02 -18.32
CA LEU A 357 -3.02 11.32 -17.75
C LEU A 357 -1.97 10.30 -18.21
N LEU A 358 -0.86 10.80 -18.73
CA LEU A 358 0.38 10.04 -18.80
C LEU A 358 0.99 9.91 -17.37
N PRO A 359 1.93 8.98 -17.14
CA PRO A 359 2.58 8.85 -15.83
C PRO A 359 3.19 10.16 -15.31
N THR A 360 3.75 10.97 -16.18
CA THR A 360 4.28 12.32 -15.87
C THR A 360 3.18 13.29 -15.44
N GLY A 361 2.02 13.24 -16.07
CA GLY A 361 0.87 14.07 -15.73
C GLY A 361 0.28 13.74 -14.35
N LYS A 362 0.28 12.45 -13.95
CA LYS A 362 -0.10 12.06 -12.59
C LYS A 362 0.81 12.72 -11.55
N LEU A 363 2.12 12.72 -11.82
CA LEU A 363 3.12 13.34 -10.95
C LEU A 363 2.91 14.85 -10.83
N GLU A 364 2.67 15.54 -11.94
CA GLU A 364 2.44 17.00 -11.98
C GLU A 364 1.21 17.40 -11.16
N GLU A 365 0.11 16.64 -11.26
CA GLU A 365 -1.12 16.93 -10.49
C GLU A 365 -0.91 16.72 -8.98
N LEU A 366 -0.15 15.69 -8.58
CA LEU A 366 0.22 15.49 -7.18
C LEU A 366 1.09 16.63 -6.68
N GLU A 367 2.19 16.96 -7.41
CA GLU A 367 3.10 18.03 -7.02
C GLU A 367 2.42 19.39 -6.91
N LYS A 368 1.46 19.68 -7.77
CA LYS A 368 0.66 20.90 -7.71
C LYS A 368 -0.03 21.05 -6.34
N LYS A 369 -0.61 19.96 -5.82
CA LYS A 369 -1.27 19.97 -4.51
C LYS A 369 -0.28 20.03 -3.35
N THR A 370 0.84 19.37 -3.46
CA THR A 370 1.92 19.47 -2.47
C THR A 370 2.48 20.90 -2.39
N ARG A 371 2.66 21.58 -3.53
CA ARG A 371 3.07 23.00 -3.57
C ARG A 371 2.03 23.96 -2.95
N GLU A 372 0.74 23.58 -2.96
CA GLU A 372 -0.32 24.30 -2.24
C GLU A 372 -0.25 24.11 -0.71
N GLY A 373 0.75 23.40 -0.20
CA GLY A 373 0.93 23.11 1.24
C GLY A 373 -0.03 22.03 1.76
N LYS A 374 -0.61 21.21 0.89
CA LYS A 374 -1.47 20.08 1.26
C LYS A 374 -0.61 18.84 1.49
N ILE A 375 -0.91 18.10 2.55
CA ILE A 375 -0.32 16.77 2.77
C ILE A 375 -1.08 15.78 1.89
N THR A 376 -0.34 15.16 0.98
CA THR A 376 -0.86 14.29 -0.06
C THR A 376 -0.59 12.82 0.25
N VAL A 377 -1.59 11.98 0.02
CA VAL A 377 -1.46 10.51 0.08
C VAL A 377 -1.71 9.98 -1.33
N MET A 378 -0.82 9.16 -1.85
CA MET A 378 -1.02 8.43 -3.11
C MET A 378 -1.21 6.96 -2.83
N VAL A 379 -2.26 6.36 -3.39
CA VAL A 379 -2.53 4.92 -3.35
C VAL A 379 -2.45 4.38 -4.78
N GLY A 380 -1.58 3.41 -5.02
CA GLY A 380 -1.31 2.87 -6.36
C GLY A 380 -0.81 1.43 -6.34
N ASP A 381 -0.65 0.80 -7.52
CA ASP A 381 -0.20 -0.59 -7.66
C ASP A 381 1.31 -0.79 -7.45
N GLY A 382 2.09 0.29 -7.39
CA GLY A 382 3.54 0.26 -7.16
C GLY A 382 4.39 -0.03 -8.40
N ILE A 383 3.82 -0.50 -9.49
CA ILE A 383 4.56 -0.80 -10.74
C ILE A 383 4.59 0.42 -11.65
N ASN A 384 3.42 0.91 -12.02
CA ASN A 384 3.27 2.03 -12.94
C ASN A 384 3.35 3.40 -12.24
N ASP A 385 3.00 3.43 -10.96
CA ASP A 385 2.89 4.66 -10.17
C ASP A 385 4.07 4.89 -9.23
N ALA A 386 5.16 4.10 -9.34
CA ALA A 386 6.33 4.21 -8.48
C ALA A 386 6.87 5.65 -8.33
N PRO A 387 7.00 6.46 -9.40
CA PRO A 387 7.45 7.86 -9.27
C PRO A 387 6.47 8.74 -8.49
N VAL A 388 5.16 8.52 -8.64
CA VAL A 388 4.11 9.29 -7.97
C VAL A 388 4.01 8.88 -6.50
N LEU A 389 4.11 7.57 -6.21
CA LEU A 389 4.16 7.03 -4.84
C LEU A 389 5.34 7.57 -4.06
N ALA A 390 6.54 7.57 -4.67
CA ALA A 390 7.76 8.07 -4.04
C ALA A 390 7.75 9.59 -3.81
N LYS A 391 6.93 10.34 -4.54
CA LYS A 391 6.85 11.80 -4.46
C LYS A 391 5.76 12.30 -3.52
N ALA A 392 4.75 11.49 -3.24
CA ALA A 392 3.70 11.82 -2.28
C ALA A 392 4.29 12.01 -0.86
N ASP A 393 3.60 12.78 0.00
CA ASP A 393 3.97 12.85 1.42
C ASP A 393 3.77 11.49 2.11
N VAL A 394 2.86 10.66 1.60
CA VAL A 394 2.66 9.26 1.97
C VAL A 394 2.32 8.46 0.72
N GLY A 395 3.20 7.58 0.28
CA GLY A 395 2.95 6.60 -0.76
C GLY A 395 2.44 5.29 -0.17
N ILE A 396 1.28 4.81 -0.62
CA ILE A 396 0.67 3.54 -0.23
C ILE A 396 0.60 2.63 -1.45
N ALA A 397 1.32 1.53 -1.44
CA ALA A 397 1.30 0.56 -2.53
C ALA A 397 0.42 -0.64 -2.21
N MET A 398 -0.26 -1.14 -3.25
CA MET A 398 -0.99 -2.41 -3.21
C MET A 398 -0.01 -3.58 -3.26
N GLY A 399 -0.25 -4.61 -2.44
CA GLY A 399 0.66 -5.74 -2.25
C GLY A 399 0.46 -6.91 -3.21
N GLY A 400 -0.05 -6.66 -4.42
CA GLY A 400 -0.31 -7.68 -5.43
C GLY A 400 0.94 -8.27 -6.11
N LYS A 401 0.81 -8.67 -7.38
CA LYS A 401 1.93 -9.12 -8.21
C LYS A 401 2.97 -7.99 -8.31
N GLY A 402 4.20 -8.24 -7.85
CA GLY A 402 5.27 -7.22 -7.84
C GLY A 402 5.51 -6.53 -6.50
N VAL A 403 5.18 -7.19 -5.40
CA VAL A 403 5.38 -6.71 -4.01
C VAL A 403 6.77 -6.09 -3.80
N ASP A 404 7.82 -6.68 -4.36
CA ASP A 404 9.20 -6.17 -4.21
C ASP A 404 9.38 -4.76 -4.80
N LEU A 405 8.76 -4.46 -5.95
CA LEU A 405 8.81 -3.13 -6.55
C LEU A 405 7.96 -2.13 -5.75
N ALA A 406 6.78 -2.57 -5.32
CA ALA A 406 5.90 -1.79 -4.45
C ALA A 406 6.57 -1.45 -3.12
N ILE A 407 7.24 -2.44 -2.51
CA ILE A 407 8.04 -2.23 -1.28
C ILE A 407 9.10 -1.15 -1.51
N ASN A 408 9.77 -1.09 -2.65
CA ASN A 408 10.82 -0.10 -2.86
C ASN A 408 10.30 1.32 -3.11
N ALA A 409 9.14 1.46 -3.73
CA ALA A 409 8.60 2.75 -4.16
C ALA A 409 7.74 3.47 -3.11
N ALA A 410 7.04 2.73 -2.25
CA ALA A 410 6.07 3.29 -1.31
C ALA A 410 6.57 3.34 0.13
N ASP A 411 5.96 4.18 0.96
CA ASP A 411 6.18 4.26 2.41
C ASP A 411 5.40 3.20 3.19
N ILE A 412 4.25 2.82 2.65
CA ILE A 412 3.32 1.86 3.25
C ILE A 412 2.92 0.85 2.18
N VAL A 413 2.83 -0.43 2.55
CA VAL A 413 2.41 -1.51 1.63
C VAL A 413 1.24 -2.28 2.24
N LEU A 414 0.18 -2.47 1.46
CA LEU A 414 -1.01 -3.25 1.83
C LEU A 414 -0.82 -4.70 1.33
N LEU A 415 -0.25 -5.58 2.15
CA LEU A 415 0.13 -6.95 1.74
C LEU A 415 -1.06 -7.77 1.20
N ASN A 416 -2.24 -7.60 1.80
CA ASN A 416 -3.45 -8.33 1.42
C ASN A 416 -4.09 -7.79 0.12
N ASN A 417 -3.47 -6.80 -0.52
CA ASN A 417 -4.06 -6.11 -1.67
C ASN A 417 -5.49 -5.57 -1.39
N ASP A 418 -5.75 -5.15 -0.13
CA ASP A 418 -7.06 -4.75 0.38
C ASP A 418 -7.07 -3.29 0.85
N ILE A 419 -7.81 -2.45 0.14
CA ILE A 419 -7.98 -1.03 0.46
C ILE A 419 -8.85 -0.77 1.70
N SER A 420 -9.60 -1.77 2.19
CA SER A 420 -10.41 -1.65 3.41
C SER A 420 -9.58 -1.45 4.67
N SER A 421 -8.29 -1.72 4.63
CA SER A 421 -7.34 -1.48 5.71
C SER A 421 -6.99 0.01 5.92
N ILE A 422 -7.19 0.88 4.91
CA ILE A 422 -6.85 2.30 4.96
C ILE A 422 -7.57 3.06 6.11
N PRO A 423 -8.88 2.91 6.34
CA PRO A 423 -9.56 3.52 7.48
C PRO A 423 -8.93 3.14 8.83
N SER A 424 -8.66 1.85 9.05
CA SER A 424 -8.06 1.39 10.30
C SER A 424 -6.64 1.93 10.50
N MET A 425 -5.87 2.02 9.43
CA MET A 425 -4.53 2.61 9.41
C MET A 425 -4.57 4.09 9.82
N ILE A 426 -5.49 4.88 9.28
CA ILE A 426 -5.69 6.28 9.65
C ILE A 426 -6.05 6.40 11.15
N GLU A 427 -6.97 5.58 11.63
CA GLU A 427 -7.41 5.63 13.04
C GLU A 427 -6.32 5.21 14.02
N ILE A 428 -5.55 4.16 13.72
CA ILE A 428 -4.40 3.74 14.54
C ILE A 428 -3.36 4.86 14.58
N SER A 429 -3.03 5.45 13.43
CA SER A 429 -2.09 6.56 13.34
C SER A 429 -2.55 7.76 14.17
N LYS A 430 -3.80 8.23 13.98
CA LYS A 430 -4.37 9.35 14.75
C LYS A 430 -4.34 9.09 16.25
N LYS A 431 -4.68 7.88 16.69
CA LYS A 431 -4.71 7.53 18.11
C LYS A 431 -3.29 7.47 18.69
N THR A 432 -2.34 6.87 17.96
CA THR A 432 -0.94 6.79 18.38
C THR A 432 -0.39 8.20 18.62
N PHE A 433 -0.50 9.09 17.65
CA PHE A 433 0.03 10.46 17.78
C PHE A 433 -0.76 11.32 18.78
N ARG A 434 -2.05 11.06 18.99
CA ARG A 434 -2.83 11.70 20.05
C ARG A 434 -2.33 11.27 21.43
N ILE A 435 -2.07 10.00 21.65
CA ILE A 435 -1.55 9.48 22.93
C ILE A 435 -0.16 10.04 23.19
N ILE A 436 0.74 10.09 22.19
CA ILE A 436 2.07 10.70 22.33
C ILE A 436 1.93 12.16 22.83
N LYS A 437 1.07 12.95 22.20
CA LYS A 437 0.83 14.35 22.63
C LYS A 437 0.27 14.46 24.05
N GLN A 438 -0.65 13.57 24.42
CA GLN A 438 -1.20 13.50 25.78
C GLN A 438 -0.12 13.15 26.80
N ASP A 439 0.74 12.20 26.49
CA ASP A 439 1.80 11.76 27.40
C ASP A 439 2.90 12.81 27.58
N VAL A 440 3.29 13.48 26.49
CA VAL A 440 4.23 14.61 26.56
C VAL A 440 3.66 15.73 27.43
N LEU A 441 2.39 16.08 27.27
CA LEU A 441 1.74 17.09 28.08
C LEU A 441 1.64 16.67 29.55
N LEU A 442 1.17 15.44 29.81
CA LEU A 442 1.02 14.90 31.15
C LEU A 442 2.35 14.88 31.91
N ALA A 443 3.40 14.35 31.30
CA ALA A 443 4.73 14.32 31.90
C ALA A 443 5.26 15.74 32.16
N SER A 444 5.11 16.66 31.20
CA SER A 444 5.55 18.05 31.36
C SER A 444 4.86 18.76 32.52
N VAL A 445 3.56 18.55 32.69
CA VAL A 445 2.78 19.16 33.79
C VAL A 445 3.22 18.58 35.14
N ILE A 446 3.37 17.26 35.25
CA ILE A 446 3.82 16.59 36.49
C ILE A 446 5.21 17.10 36.88
N HIS A 447 6.13 17.13 35.92
CA HIS A 447 7.51 17.58 36.17
C HIS A 447 7.57 19.06 36.58
N ALA A 448 6.79 19.93 35.93
CA ALA A 448 6.73 21.37 36.29
C ALA A 448 6.18 21.59 37.69
N ILE A 449 5.10 20.89 38.08
CA ILE A 449 4.51 20.96 39.42
C ILE A 449 5.50 20.45 40.46
N THR A 450 6.14 19.30 40.19
CA THR A 450 7.11 18.69 41.11
C THR A 450 8.31 19.64 41.31
N ALA A 451 8.84 20.23 40.24
CA ALA A 451 9.93 21.21 40.32
C ALA A 451 9.55 22.43 41.15
N ALA A 452 8.32 22.94 41.01
CA ALA A 452 7.83 24.05 41.81
C ALA A 452 7.79 23.72 43.33
N PHE A 453 7.30 22.52 43.68
CA PHE A 453 7.32 22.03 45.07
C PHE A 453 8.72 21.84 45.63
N VAL A 454 9.66 21.37 44.81
CA VAL A 454 11.07 21.28 45.19
C VAL A 454 11.68 22.61 45.47
N LEU A 455 11.40 23.64 44.63
CA LEU A 455 11.94 24.98 44.79
C LEU A 455 11.54 25.65 46.12
N VAL A 456 10.30 25.39 46.58
CA VAL A 456 9.82 25.90 47.87
C VAL A 456 10.18 24.98 49.05
N GLY A 457 10.92 23.91 48.83
CA GLY A 457 11.34 22.96 49.87
C GLY A 457 10.20 22.09 50.43
N ALA A 458 9.07 21.99 49.74
CA ALA A 458 7.87 21.30 50.21
C ALA A 458 7.93 19.78 50.04
N VAL A 459 8.87 19.26 49.24
CA VAL A 459 9.04 17.84 48.97
C VAL A 459 10.50 17.38 49.16
N SER A 460 10.68 16.21 49.68
CA SER A 460 12.00 15.59 49.90
C SER A 460 12.48 14.89 48.61
N LEU A 461 13.78 14.52 48.61
CA LEU A 461 14.39 13.73 47.52
C LEU A 461 13.61 12.44 47.25
N VAL A 462 13.24 11.68 48.29
CA VAL A 462 12.53 10.43 48.17
C VAL A 462 11.12 10.65 47.54
N GLN A 463 10.39 11.68 47.98
CA GLN A 463 9.07 12.00 47.43
C GLN A 463 9.16 12.39 45.96
N THR A 464 10.18 13.20 45.59
CA THR A 464 10.43 13.60 44.20
C THR A 464 10.71 12.39 43.31
N THR A 465 11.55 11.47 43.76
CA THR A 465 11.85 10.22 43.05
C THR A 465 10.60 9.36 42.87
N ILE A 466 9.79 9.19 43.89
CA ILE A 466 8.53 8.43 43.82
C ILE A 466 7.58 9.05 42.79
N VAL A 467 7.40 10.37 42.81
CA VAL A 467 6.53 11.07 41.84
C VAL A 467 7.06 10.89 40.42
N HIS A 468 8.37 10.98 40.22
CA HIS A 468 9.01 10.79 38.90
C HIS A 468 8.77 9.37 38.37
N GLU A 469 8.96 8.33 39.18
CA GLU A 469 8.72 6.94 38.77
C GLU A 469 7.24 6.66 38.51
N ILE A 470 6.34 7.16 39.37
CA ILE A 470 4.88 7.04 39.16
C ILE A 470 4.48 7.70 37.83
N SER A 471 5.04 8.88 37.52
CA SER A 471 4.74 9.56 36.25
C SER A 471 5.15 8.73 35.04
N SER A 472 6.32 8.08 35.10
CA SER A 472 6.83 7.20 34.05
C SER A 472 5.90 5.96 33.84
N VAL A 473 5.45 5.36 34.94
CA VAL A 473 4.48 4.23 34.89
C VAL A 473 3.15 4.66 34.31
N LEU A 474 2.63 5.84 34.71
CA LEU A 474 1.36 6.37 34.17
C LEU A 474 1.41 6.59 32.67
N VAL A 475 2.52 7.16 32.17
CA VAL A 475 2.75 7.34 30.73
C VAL A 475 2.77 6.01 30.00
N LEU A 476 3.51 5.02 30.49
CA LEU A 476 3.54 3.68 29.88
C LEU A 476 2.16 3.02 29.86
N LEU A 477 1.41 3.13 30.95
CA LEU A 477 0.02 2.62 31.01
C LEU A 477 -0.91 3.33 30.02
N ASN A 478 -0.71 4.63 29.81
CA ASN A 478 -1.50 5.38 28.82
C ASN A 478 -1.17 4.93 27.39
N ILE A 479 0.12 4.68 27.07
CA ILE A 479 0.54 4.14 25.77
C ILE A 479 -0.15 2.81 25.46
N LEU A 480 -0.32 1.92 26.44
CA LEU A 480 -1.00 0.64 26.24
C LEU A 480 -2.47 0.76 25.77
N ARG A 481 -3.07 1.95 25.88
CA ARG A 481 -4.41 2.22 25.32
C ARG A 481 -4.44 2.12 23.80
N ILE A 482 -3.30 2.16 23.11
CA ILE A 482 -3.23 1.94 21.66
C ILE A 482 -3.74 0.53 21.32
N PHE A 483 -3.45 -0.48 22.13
CA PHE A 483 -3.91 -1.86 21.93
C PHE A 483 -5.44 -2.04 21.98
N ARG A 484 -6.18 -1.13 22.60
CA ARG A 484 -7.65 -1.24 22.69
C ARG A 484 -8.35 -1.08 21.34
N LEU A 485 -7.67 -0.57 20.31
CA LEU A 485 -8.23 -0.49 18.94
C LEU A 485 -8.41 -1.85 18.28
N GLN A 486 -7.59 -2.84 18.62
CA GLN A 486 -7.69 -4.19 18.05
C GLN A 486 -9.02 -4.88 18.37
N LYS A 487 -9.68 -4.53 19.53
CA LYS A 487 -10.98 -5.07 19.90
C LYS A 487 -12.17 -4.37 19.22
N ALA A 488 -12.05 -3.10 18.87
CA ALA A 488 -13.13 -2.33 18.28
C ALA A 488 -13.35 -2.66 16.78
N ASN A 489 -12.27 -2.94 16.04
CA ASN A 489 -12.35 -3.27 14.61
C ASN A 489 -12.95 -4.66 14.30
N LYS A 490 -12.96 -5.60 15.25
CA LYS A 490 -13.69 -6.88 15.08
C LYS A 490 -15.21 -6.72 15.02
N ASN A 491 -15.74 -5.55 15.35
CA ASN A 491 -17.19 -5.26 15.36
C ASN A 491 -17.63 -4.37 14.17
N ILE A 492 -16.72 -4.02 13.24
CA ILE A 492 -17.01 -3.12 12.10
C ILE A 492 -17.02 -3.89 10.77
N THR A 493 -16.58 -5.13 10.76
CA THR A 493 -16.79 -6.05 9.61
C THR A 493 -18.17 -6.70 9.78
N PRO A 494 -19.10 -6.51 8.80
CA PRO A 494 -20.39 -7.17 8.79
C PRO A 494 -20.27 -8.67 8.62
#